data_c834b8efcfff8da0554c564658a12570
#
_entry.id   c834b8efcfff8da0554c564658a12570
#
_cell.length_a   1.000
_cell.length_b   1.000
_cell.length_c   1.000
_cell.angle_alpha   90.00
_cell.angle_beta   90.00
_cell.angle_gamma   90.00
#
_symmetry.space_group_name_H-M   'P 1'
#
loop_
_entity.id
_entity.type
_entity.pdbx_description
1 polymer ?
#
loop_
_entity_poly.entity_id
_entity_poly.type
_entity_poly.pdbx_seq_one_letter_code
_entity_poly.pdbx_strand_id
1 'polypeptide(L)'
;QALVQELNIYEGINQSAVYGTLVMVDARNLIANLPIQGTERLFFKLSTPGSSNVEHIIDASEETGHPFYVYKISNKQQTSQGTQVYTIHFCSREFLRNIRTKVSKAYEGKLSDMVQQIVAEKEGLDSRKTLYYEETSNSDKFVMPNISPFSAIGMIAKRALPEHGNGVGYYYYETTKGLYFQSWENMCAVEANKERDPVQEFYYMPQNITDESVTDKKGNEIPKEIHDLKSVEEYKFVNTFHDTAAAQALGTYGHRVISHNLFAKDFKSTD
;
A
#
# COMPACT_ATOMS: atom_id res chain seq x y z
N GLN A 1 -28.84 -7.44 -17.08
CA GLN A 1 -27.66 -6.56 -17.09
C GLN A 1 -26.95 -6.73 -15.76
N ALA A 2 -25.66 -7.06 -15.77
CA ALA A 2 -24.86 -7.05 -14.54
C ALA A 2 -24.40 -5.60 -14.31
N LEU A 3 -24.57 -5.12 -13.09
CA LEU A 3 -24.21 -3.77 -12.69
C LEU A 3 -23.19 -3.85 -11.55
N VAL A 4 -22.15 -3.08 -11.65
CA VAL A 4 -21.24 -2.79 -10.53
C VAL A 4 -21.97 -1.82 -9.62
N GLN A 5 -22.17 -2.22 -8.36
CA GLN A 5 -22.77 -1.40 -7.34
C GLN A 5 -21.72 -0.64 -6.54
N GLU A 6 -20.62 -1.33 -6.21
CA GLU A 6 -19.58 -0.77 -5.38
C GLU A 6 -18.23 -1.40 -5.77
N LEU A 7 -17.18 -0.59 -5.80
CA LEU A 7 -15.82 -1.03 -6.01
C LEU A 7 -14.91 -0.37 -4.96
N ASN A 8 -14.27 -1.19 -4.15
CA ASN A 8 -13.30 -0.73 -3.17
C ASN A 8 -11.92 -1.28 -3.49
N ILE A 9 -10.92 -0.43 -3.43
CA ILE A 9 -9.50 -0.79 -3.57
C ILE A 9 -8.81 -0.34 -2.28
N TYR A 10 -8.04 -1.24 -1.68
CA TYR A 10 -7.36 -1.01 -0.41
C TYR A 10 -5.86 -0.99 -0.64
N GLU A 11 -5.26 0.13 -0.31
CA GLU A 11 -3.83 0.39 -0.33
C GLU A 11 -3.39 0.93 1.02
N GLY A 12 -2.17 0.64 1.44
CA GLY A 12 -1.65 1.19 2.68
C GLY A 12 -0.19 0.82 2.91
N ILE A 13 0.53 1.65 3.65
CA ILE A 13 1.95 1.44 3.97
C ILE A 13 2.21 0.13 4.75
N ASN A 14 1.20 -0.40 5.43
CA ASN A 14 1.28 -1.66 6.17
C ASN A 14 0.78 -2.85 5.33
N GLN A 15 0.46 -2.63 4.06
CA GLN A 15 -0.10 -3.65 3.18
C GLN A 15 0.88 -3.98 2.07
N SER A 16 1.44 -5.18 2.12
CA SER A 16 2.41 -5.65 1.13
C SER A 16 1.79 -5.97 -0.24
N ALA A 17 0.47 -5.91 -0.37
CA ALA A 17 -0.24 -6.17 -1.62
C ALA A 17 -1.55 -5.37 -1.70
N VAL A 18 -1.93 -4.96 -2.89
CA VAL A 18 -3.23 -4.32 -3.15
C VAL A 18 -4.29 -5.39 -3.23
N TYR A 19 -5.41 -5.16 -2.58
CA TYR A 19 -6.61 -5.99 -2.68
C TYR A 19 -7.87 -5.12 -2.72
N GLY A 20 -8.98 -5.73 -3.09
CA GLY A 20 -10.23 -4.99 -3.15
C GLY A 20 -11.46 -5.88 -3.17
N THR A 21 -12.60 -5.22 -3.18
CA THR A 21 -13.91 -5.84 -3.27
C THR A 21 -14.76 -5.18 -4.34
N LEU A 22 -15.51 -5.99 -5.05
CA LEU A 22 -16.43 -5.57 -6.10
C LEU A 22 -17.81 -6.16 -5.81
N VAL A 23 -18.77 -5.31 -5.52
CA VAL A 23 -20.17 -5.73 -5.33
C VAL A 23 -20.91 -5.67 -6.66
N MET A 24 -21.44 -6.82 -7.06
CA MET A 24 -22.12 -7.00 -8.33
C MET A 24 -23.60 -7.29 -8.11
N VAL A 25 -24.44 -6.59 -8.85
CA VAL A 25 -25.88 -6.91 -9.01
C VAL A 25 -26.06 -7.61 -10.36
N ASP A 26 -26.41 -8.87 -10.32
CA ASP A 26 -26.46 -9.74 -11.48
C ASP A 26 -27.88 -10.25 -11.76
N ALA A 27 -28.48 -9.71 -12.82
CA ALA A 27 -29.79 -10.13 -13.31
C ALA A 27 -29.71 -11.19 -14.44
N ARG A 28 -28.49 -11.59 -14.85
CA ARG A 28 -28.26 -12.57 -15.91
C ARG A 28 -27.73 -13.90 -15.42
N ASN A 29 -27.58 -14.05 -14.12
CA ASN A 29 -26.99 -15.23 -13.49
C ASN A 29 -25.61 -15.58 -14.08
N LEU A 30 -24.72 -14.59 -14.12
CA LEU A 30 -23.38 -14.74 -14.70
C LEU A 30 -22.57 -15.83 -14.01
N ILE A 31 -22.71 -15.98 -12.69
CA ILE A 31 -22.01 -17.05 -11.94
C ILE A 31 -22.40 -18.44 -12.43
N ALA A 32 -23.64 -18.65 -12.85
CA ALA A 32 -24.06 -19.95 -13.35
C ALA A 32 -23.75 -20.15 -14.84
N ASN A 33 -23.80 -19.07 -15.62
CA ASN A 33 -23.58 -19.10 -17.06
C ASN A 33 -22.10 -19.03 -17.45
N LEU A 34 -21.34 -18.23 -16.68
CA LEU A 34 -19.88 -18.16 -16.75
C LEU A 34 -19.37 -18.74 -15.43
N PRO A 35 -18.73 -19.91 -15.42
CA PRO A 35 -18.31 -20.56 -14.19
C PRO A 35 -17.18 -19.73 -13.53
N ILE A 36 -17.58 -18.64 -12.87
CA ILE A 36 -16.65 -17.83 -12.09
C ILE A 36 -16.23 -18.64 -10.88
N GLN A 37 -15.01 -19.15 -10.90
CA GLN A 37 -14.46 -20.08 -9.91
C GLN A 37 -13.49 -19.42 -8.92
N GLY A 38 -13.13 -18.13 -9.14
CA GLY A 38 -12.16 -17.42 -8.32
C GLY A 38 -10.72 -17.55 -8.84
N THR A 39 -10.55 -17.79 -10.14
CA THR A 39 -9.26 -17.84 -10.83
C THR A 39 -9.17 -16.82 -11.96
N GLU A 40 -10.20 -16.04 -12.12
CA GLU A 40 -10.38 -15.09 -13.21
C GLU A 40 -9.49 -13.88 -13.05
N ARG A 41 -9.12 -13.30 -14.17
CA ARG A 41 -8.49 -11.98 -14.22
C ARG A 41 -9.57 -10.91 -14.27
N LEU A 42 -9.38 -9.87 -13.49
CA LEU A 42 -10.25 -8.71 -13.44
C LEU A 42 -9.55 -7.53 -14.09
N PHE A 43 -10.15 -6.99 -15.12
CA PHE A 43 -9.67 -5.84 -15.86
C PHE A 43 -10.64 -4.67 -15.66
N PHE A 44 -10.13 -3.51 -15.33
CA PHE A 44 -10.90 -2.28 -15.26
C PHE A 44 -10.00 -1.07 -15.40
N LYS A 45 -10.62 0.04 -15.75
CA LYS A 45 -9.99 1.36 -15.78
C LYS A 45 -10.90 2.35 -15.08
N LEU A 46 -10.35 3.04 -14.11
CA LEU A 46 -11.03 4.09 -13.36
C LEU A 46 -10.39 5.42 -13.69
N SER A 47 -11.23 6.38 -14.06
CA SER A 47 -10.81 7.75 -14.32
C SER A 47 -11.87 8.72 -13.82
N THR A 48 -11.44 9.85 -13.30
CA THR A 48 -12.36 10.92 -12.91
C THR A 48 -12.73 11.72 -14.15
N PRO A 49 -14.02 11.87 -14.48
CA PRO A 49 -14.47 12.70 -15.59
C PRO A 49 -13.93 14.13 -15.45
N GLY A 50 -13.39 14.68 -16.52
CA GLY A 50 -12.85 16.05 -16.53
C GLY A 50 -11.45 16.21 -15.96
N SER A 51 -10.85 15.17 -15.38
CA SER A 51 -9.45 15.20 -14.99
C SER A 51 -8.55 14.79 -16.16
N SER A 52 -7.66 15.68 -16.58
CA SER A 52 -6.62 15.39 -17.57
C SER A 52 -5.36 14.80 -16.93
N ASN A 53 -5.31 14.71 -15.60
CA ASN A 53 -4.14 14.21 -14.89
C ASN A 53 -4.12 12.68 -14.92
N VAL A 54 -3.13 12.14 -15.63
CA VAL A 54 -2.90 10.68 -15.75
C VAL A 54 -2.61 10.03 -14.38
N GLU A 55 -2.12 10.78 -13.41
CA GLU A 55 -1.80 10.28 -12.07
C GLU A 55 -3.04 9.80 -11.28
N HIS A 56 -4.23 10.30 -11.63
CA HIS A 56 -5.50 9.92 -10.99
C HIS A 56 -6.20 8.74 -11.69
N ILE A 57 -5.57 8.17 -12.72
CA ILE A 57 -6.12 7.02 -13.43
C ILE A 57 -5.60 5.74 -12.79
N ILE A 58 -6.52 4.87 -12.37
CA ILE A 58 -6.20 3.50 -12.01
C ILE A 58 -6.45 2.63 -13.23
N ASP A 59 -5.39 2.15 -13.84
CA ASP A 59 -5.44 1.38 -15.06
C ASP A 59 -4.96 -0.06 -14.80
N ALA A 60 -5.91 -0.97 -14.66
CA ALA A 60 -5.71 -2.41 -14.58
C ALA A 60 -6.22 -3.10 -15.85
N SER A 61 -6.06 -2.46 -17.01
CA SER A 61 -6.46 -3.01 -18.31
C SER A 61 -5.48 -4.10 -18.77
N GLU A 62 -5.86 -4.81 -19.81
CA GLU A 62 -5.00 -5.81 -20.44
C GLU A 62 -3.74 -5.17 -21.04
N GLU A 63 -3.85 -3.94 -21.50
CA GLU A 63 -2.76 -3.18 -22.13
C GLU A 63 -1.62 -2.88 -21.14
N THR A 64 -1.93 -2.60 -19.88
CA THR A 64 -0.92 -2.37 -18.85
C THR A 64 -0.23 -3.66 -18.39
N GLY A 65 -0.84 -4.82 -18.62
CA GLY A 65 -0.33 -6.11 -18.21
C GLY A 65 -0.36 -6.36 -16.71
N HIS A 66 -1.08 -5.54 -15.94
CA HIS A 66 -1.21 -5.64 -14.49
C HIS A 66 -2.65 -5.87 -14.01
N PRO A 67 -3.32 -6.97 -14.46
CA PRO A 67 -4.66 -7.28 -14.02
C PRO A 67 -4.70 -7.63 -12.53
N PHE A 68 -5.85 -7.43 -11.93
CA PHE A 68 -6.16 -8.05 -10.66
C PHE A 68 -6.65 -9.50 -10.86
N TYR A 69 -6.63 -10.25 -9.78
CA TYR A 69 -7.02 -11.65 -9.78
C TYR A 69 -8.11 -11.88 -8.76
N VAL A 70 -9.19 -12.50 -9.19
CA VAL A 70 -10.27 -12.92 -8.29
C VAL A 70 -9.78 -14.11 -7.49
N TYR A 71 -9.98 -14.07 -6.17
CA TYR A 71 -9.59 -15.19 -5.30
C TYR A 71 -10.72 -15.70 -4.41
N LYS A 72 -11.83 -14.96 -4.31
CA LYS A 72 -12.97 -15.36 -3.48
C LYS A 72 -14.24 -14.68 -3.96
N ILE A 73 -15.35 -15.40 -3.86
CA ILE A 73 -16.69 -14.85 -4.02
C ILE A 73 -17.45 -15.11 -2.71
N SER A 74 -18.13 -14.08 -2.21
CA SER A 74 -18.88 -14.16 -0.95
C SER A 74 -20.21 -13.42 -1.03
N ASN A 75 -20.99 -13.51 0.03
CA ASN A 75 -22.25 -12.77 0.21
C ASN A 75 -23.25 -12.93 -0.93
N LYS A 76 -23.32 -14.16 -1.51
CA LYS A 76 -24.27 -14.45 -2.57
C LYS A 76 -25.68 -14.48 -1.99
N GLN A 77 -26.52 -13.52 -2.41
CA GLN A 77 -27.91 -13.39 -1.99
C GLN A 77 -28.81 -13.23 -3.20
N GLN A 78 -29.97 -13.85 -3.17
CA GLN A 78 -31.00 -13.62 -4.15
C GLN A 78 -31.93 -12.51 -3.64
N THR A 79 -31.97 -11.39 -4.34
CA THR A 79 -32.73 -10.20 -3.92
C THR A 79 -34.14 -10.21 -4.51
N SER A 80 -34.31 -10.74 -5.71
CA SER A 80 -35.60 -10.87 -6.37
C SER A 80 -35.59 -12.07 -7.33
N GLN A 81 -36.75 -12.35 -7.93
CA GLN A 81 -36.86 -13.42 -8.91
C GLN A 81 -35.92 -13.14 -10.11
N GLY A 82 -34.78 -13.82 -10.16
CA GLY A 82 -33.79 -13.66 -11.23
C GLY A 82 -32.66 -12.67 -10.99
N THR A 83 -32.62 -11.96 -9.84
CA THR A 83 -31.53 -11.04 -9.52
C THR A 83 -30.75 -11.52 -8.29
N GLN A 84 -29.42 -11.61 -8.44
CA GLN A 84 -28.50 -12.00 -7.39
C GLN A 84 -27.53 -10.85 -7.09
N VAL A 85 -27.13 -10.72 -5.83
CA VAL A 85 -26.07 -9.82 -5.39
C VAL A 85 -24.97 -10.66 -4.78
N TYR A 86 -23.73 -10.37 -5.13
CA TYR A 86 -22.56 -11.05 -4.58
C TYR A 86 -21.34 -10.14 -4.58
N THR A 87 -20.39 -10.46 -3.71
CA THR A 87 -19.12 -9.73 -3.57
C THR A 87 -18.00 -10.57 -4.15
N ILE A 88 -17.29 -10.00 -5.11
CA ILE A 88 -16.06 -10.55 -5.67
C ILE A 88 -14.89 -9.92 -4.91
N HIS A 89 -14.00 -10.74 -4.36
CA HIS A 89 -12.76 -10.32 -3.77
C HIS A 89 -11.63 -10.52 -4.75
N PHE A 90 -10.82 -9.49 -4.93
CA PHE A 90 -9.68 -9.52 -5.85
C PHE A 90 -8.41 -9.02 -5.18
N CYS A 91 -7.28 -9.39 -5.73
CA CYS A 91 -5.96 -9.00 -5.25
C CYS A 91 -4.96 -8.85 -6.40
N SER A 92 -3.81 -8.27 -6.11
CA SER A 92 -2.69 -8.21 -7.04
C SER A 92 -2.07 -9.59 -7.28
N ARG A 93 -1.32 -9.73 -8.38
CA ARG A 93 -0.58 -10.95 -8.71
C ARG A 93 0.46 -11.29 -7.61
N GLU A 94 1.06 -10.27 -7.05
CA GLU A 94 2.09 -10.37 -6.01
C GLU A 94 1.57 -11.07 -4.76
N PHE A 95 0.31 -10.83 -4.39
CA PHE A 95 -0.34 -11.54 -3.28
C PHE A 95 -0.43 -13.05 -3.53
N LEU A 96 -0.89 -13.43 -4.72
CA LEU A 96 -1.00 -14.86 -5.09
C LEU A 96 0.39 -15.51 -5.16
N ARG A 97 1.37 -14.81 -5.69
CA ARG A 97 2.75 -15.28 -5.73
C ARG A 97 3.31 -15.51 -4.33
N ASN A 98 3.09 -14.55 -3.42
CA ASN A 98 3.51 -14.65 -2.03
C ASN A 98 2.97 -15.90 -1.31
N ILE A 99 1.71 -16.26 -1.57
CA ILE A 99 1.11 -17.46 -0.96
C ILE A 99 1.72 -18.75 -1.51
N ARG A 100 2.02 -18.78 -2.81
CA ARG A 100 2.43 -20.00 -3.53
C ARG A 100 3.94 -20.23 -3.51
N THR A 101 4.74 -19.18 -3.28
CA THR A 101 6.20 -19.22 -3.40
C THR A 101 6.83 -19.19 -2.01
N LYS A 102 7.94 -19.93 -1.87
CA LYS A 102 8.79 -19.92 -0.67
C LYS A 102 10.21 -19.63 -1.08
N VAL A 103 10.84 -18.69 -0.40
CA VAL A 103 12.23 -18.31 -0.60
C VAL A 103 13.10 -19.14 0.33
N SER A 104 14.01 -19.92 -0.26
CA SER A 104 14.98 -20.75 0.45
C SER A 104 16.35 -20.57 -0.20
N LYS A 105 16.97 -19.41 0.04
CA LYS A 105 18.21 -18.98 -0.61
C LYS A 105 19.02 -18.09 0.33
N ALA A 106 20.34 -18.11 0.16
CA ALA A 106 21.22 -17.15 0.80
C ALA A 106 21.34 -15.89 -0.05
N TYR A 107 21.24 -14.75 0.61
CA TYR A 107 21.47 -13.43 0.02
C TYR A 107 22.62 -12.75 0.74
N GLU A 108 23.44 -11.99 0.00
CA GLU A 108 24.57 -11.24 0.52
C GLU A 108 24.67 -9.91 -0.21
N GLY A 109 24.95 -8.82 0.49
CA GLY A 109 25.15 -7.48 -0.07
C GLY A 109 24.31 -6.42 0.63
N LYS A 110 24.03 -5.30 -0.08
CA LYS A 110 23.13 -4.26 0.42
C LYS A 110 21.71 -4.83 0.59
N LEU A 111 21.03 -4.40 1.63
CA LEU A 111 19.69 -4.91 1.92
C LEU A 111 18.66 -4.49 0.86
N SER A 112 18.80 -3.30 0.30
CA SER A 112 17.98 -2.85 -0.84
C SER A 112 18.12 -3.76 -2.06
N ASP A 113 19.32 -4.23 -2.37
CA ASP A 113 19.59 -5.11 -3.50
C ASP A 113 18.98 -6.50 -3.29
N MET A 114 19.01 -6.99 -2.04
CA MET A 114 18.33 -8.25 -1.70
C MET A 114 16.84 -8.17 -1.91
N VAL A 115 16.21 -7.04 -1.55
CA VAL A 115 14.78 -6.83 -1.78
C VAL A 115 14.48 -6.80 -3.27
N GLN A 116 15.28 -6.10 -4.08
CA GLN A 116 15.15 -6.10 -5.53
C GLN A 116 15.22 -7.52 -6.11
N GLN A 117 16.18 -8.33 -5.65
CA GLN A 117 16.32 -9.73 -6.09
C GLN A 117 15.06 -10.53 -5.75
N ILE A 118 14.56 -10.45 -4.50
CA ILE A 118 13.34 -11.18 -4.08
C ILE A 118 12.13 -10.75 -4.90
N VAL A 119 12.02 -9.47 -5.26
CA VAL A 119 10.91 -8.94 -6.06
C VAL A 119 11.00 -9.41 -7.51
N ALA A 120 12.20 -9.41 -8.10
CA ALA A 120 12.39 -9.67 -9.52
C ALA A 120 12.52 -11.16 -9.86
N GLU A 121 13.10 -11.97 -8.96
CA GLU A 121 13.40 -13.38 -9.24
C GLU A 121 12.14 -14.24 -9.35
N LYS A 122 12.18 -15.26 -10.22
CA LYS A 122 11.11 -16.25 -10.38
C LYS A 122 10.84 -17.07 -9.12
N GLU A 123 11.85 -17.27 -8.32
CA GLU A 123 11.79 -17.96 -7.03
C GLU A 123 11.25 -17.06 -5.91
N GLY A 124 11.10 -15.76 -6.18
CA GLY A 124 10.50 -14.75 -5.33
C GLY A 124 9.11 -14.34 -5.82
N LEU A 125 8.87 -13.04 -5.87
CA LEU A 125 7.60 -12.47 -6.33
C LEU A 125 7.43 -12.52 -7.85
N ASP A 126 8.53 -12.56 -8.63
CA ASP A 126 8.50 -12.50 -10.09
C ASP A 126 7.59 -11.34 -10.56
N SER A 127 7.71 -10.19 -9.89
CA SER A 127 6.89 -9.05 -10.21
C SER A 127 7.39 -8.34 -11.46
N ARG A 128 6.45 -7.83 -12.25
CA ARG A 128 6.70 -6.99 -13.42
C ARG A 128 6.46 -5.52 -13.13
N LYS A 129 5.98 -5.20 -11.92
CA LYS A 129 5.75 -3.83 -11.48
C LYS A 129 7.06 -3.15 -11.16
N THR A 130 7.11 -1.85 -11.37
CA THR A 130 8.25 -1.03 -10.98
C THR A 130 8.40 -1.06 -9.46
N LEU A 131 9.61 -1.32 -8.98
CA LEU A 131 9.98 -1.18 -7.58
C LEU A 131 10.66 0.17 -7.38
N TYR A 132 10.01 1.04 -6.61
CA TYR A 132 10.58 2.29 -6.11
C TYR A 132 11.21 2.00 -4.75
N TYR A 133 12.51 2.19 -4.63
CA TYR A 133 13.22 1.84 -3.41
C TYR A 133 14.22 2.92 -3.00
N GLU A 134 14.44 3.00 -1.72
CA GLU A 134 15.50 3.78 -1.11
C GLU A 134 16.69 2.87 -0.84
N GLU A 135 17.90 3.31 -1.20
CA GLU A 135 19.12 2.55 -0.95
C GLU A 135 19.39 2.45 0.55
N THR A 136 19.98 1.30 0.94
CA THR A 136 20.39 1.04 2.31
C THR A 136 21.89 1.20 2.48
N SER A 137 22.31 1.80 3.60
CA SER A 137 23.73 1.98 3.93
C SER A 137 24.42 0.69 4.36
N ASN A 138 23.66 -0.23 4.95
CA ASN A 138 24.19 -1.44 5.52
C ASN A 138 24.09 -2.65 4.58
N SER A 139 25.04 -3.55 4.74
CA SER A 139 25.10 -4.85 4.06
C SER A 139 25.05 -5.97 5.08
N ASP A 140 24.42 -7.07 4.74
CA ASP A 140 24.31 -8.24 5.63
C ASP A 140 24.29 -9.54 4.81
N LYS A 141 24.27 -10.68 5.51
CA LYS A 141 24.09 -12.00 4.93
C LYS A 141 22.87 -12.65 5.55
N PHE A 142 21.91 -12.98 4.69
CA PHE A 142 20.69 -13.65 5.10
C PHE A 142 20.59 -15.03 4.48
N VAL A 143 20.22 -16.00 5.28
CA VAL A 143 19.73 -17.29 4.80
C VAL A 143 18.24 -17.31 5.03
N MET A 144 17.46 -17.29 3.96
CA MET A 144 16.01 -17.31 4.05
C MET A 144 15.52 -18.73 4.34
N PRO A 145 14.85 -18.98 5.48
CA PRO A 145 14.53 -20.33 5.94
C PRO A 145 13.18 -20.83 5.38
N ASN A 146 13.03 -20.90 4.06
CA ASN A 146 11.81 -21.38 3.38
C ASN A 146 10.55 -20.59 3.76
N ILE A 147 10.64 -19.28 3.76
CA ILE A 147 9.55 -18.34 4.10
C ILE A 147 8.95 -17.69 2.87
N SER A 148 7.76 -17.09 3.05
CA SER A 148 7.13 -16.36 1.95
C SER A 148 7.93 -15.10 1.57
N PRO A 149 7.87 -14.64 0.31
CA PRO A 149 8.60 -13.45 -0.14
C PRO A 149 8.32 -12.21 0.70
N PHE A 150 7.07 -11.92 1.06
CA PHE A 150 6.75 -10.78 1.93
C PHE A 150 7.36 -10.92 3.32
N SER A 151 7.38 -12.14 3.87
CA SER A 151 8.06 -12.39 5.15
C SER A 151 9.57 -12.21 5.04
N ALA A 152 10.18 -12.61 3.92
CA ALA A 152 11.60 -12.42 3.66
C ALA A 152 11.95 -10.93 3.57
N ILE A 153 11.16 -10.16 2.80
CA ILE A 153 11.32 -8.70 2.70
C ILE A 153 11.13 -8.05 4.09
N GLY A 154 10.13 -8.49 4.87
CA GLY A 154 9.91 -7.98 6.21
C GLY A 154 11.06 -8.27 7.20
N MET A 155 11.77 -9.40 7.03
CA MET A 155 12.98 -9.68 7.79
C MET A 155 14.12 -8.71 7.43
N ILE A 156 14.28 -8.41 6.15
CA ILE A 156 15.28 -7.45 5.66
C ILE A 156 14.93 -6.05 6.14
N ALA A 157 13.67 -5.63 6.00
CA ALA A 157 13.19 -4.30 6.38
C ALA A 157 13.46 -3.95 7.85
N LYS A 158 13.39 -4.95 8.76
CA LYS A 158 13.67 -4.77 10.19
C LYS A 158 15.13 -4.42 10.51
N ARG A 159 16.04 -4.66 9.58
CA ARG A 159 17.49 -4.41 9.74
C ARG A 159 18.00 -3.32 8.79
N ALA A 160 17.16 -2.87 7.87
CA ALA A 160 17.53 -1.87 6.89
C ALA A 160 17.76 -0.51 7.56
N LEU A 161 18.88 0.10 7.22
CA LEU A 161 19.27 1.45 7.63
C LEU A 161 19.37 2.33 6.38
N PRO A 162 18.81 3.55 6.39
CA PRO A 162 18.89 4.45 5.25
C PRO A 162 20.32 4.90 4.99
N GLU A 163 20.62 5.22 3.74
CA GLU A 163 21.92 5.79 3.38
C GLU A 163 22.06 7.24 3.86
N HIS A 164 20.94 7.95 3.85
CA HIS A 164 20.83 9.32 4.34
C HIS A 164 19.81 9.39 5.46
N GLY A 165 20.18 9.99 6.59
CA GLY A 165 19.33 10.10 7.76
C GLY A 165 19.69 9.11 8.88
N ASN A 166 18.97 9.23 9.98
CA ASN A 166 19.13 8.39 11.18
C ASN A 166 17.88 7.56 11.49
N GLY A 167 16.87 7.62 10.62
CA GLY A 167 15.62 6.93 10.81
C GLY A 167 15.74 5.41 10.71
N VAL A 168 14.98 4.71 11.52
CA VAL A 168 14.82 3.26 11.46
C VAL A 168 13.39 2.94 11.02
N GLY A 169 13.23 1.86 10.28
CA GLY A 169 11.93 1.40 9.88
C GLY A 169 11.67 1.57 8.39
N TYR A 170 12.04 0.53 7.64
CA TYR A 170 11.65 0.39 6.25
C TYR A 170 10.30 -0.29 6.14
N TYR A 171 9.53 0.17 5.17
CA TYR A 171 8.23 -0.39 4.81
C TYR A 171 8.28 -0.93 3.40
N TYR A 172 7.68 -2.10 3.22
CA TYR A 172 7.41 -2.65 1.90
C TYR A 172 5.91 -2.65 1.69
N TYR A 173 5.45 -1.96 0.68
CA TYR A 173 4.03 -1.87 0.36
C TYR A 173 3.79 -1.78 -1.15
N GLU A 174 2.60 -2.11 -1.54
CA GLU A 174 2.14 -2.04 -2.91
C GLU A 174 1.04 -0.99 -3.06
N THR A 175 1.10 -0.23 -4.15
CA THR A 175 0.02 0.64 -4.59
C THR A 175 -0.39 0.27 -6.02
N THR A 176 -1.42 0.90 -6.54
CA THR A 176 -1.82 0.77 -7.95
C THR A 176 -0.75 1.29 -8.91
N LYS A 177 0.19 2.12 -8.44
CA LYS A 177 1.31 2.66 -9.23
C LYS A 177 2.55 1.77 -9.27
N GLY A 178 2.76 0.93 -8.27
CA GLY A 178 3.94 0.07 -8.19
C GLY A 178 4.21 -0.47 -6.80
N LEU A 179 5.43 -0.96 -6.63
CA LEU A 179 5.94 -1.50 -5.37
C LEU A 179 6.89 -0.48 -4.74
N TYR A 180 6.90 -0.39 -3.43
CA TYR A 180 7.70 0.56 -2.69
C TYR A 180 8.48 -0.13 -1.57
N PHE A 181 9.76 0.24 -1.43
CA PHE A 181 10.59 -0.14 -0.31
C PHE A 181 11.36 1.08 0.17
N GLN A 182 10.90 1.73 1.22
CA GLN A 182 11.48 2.97 1.70
C GLN A 182 11.29 3.16 3.20
N SER A 183 12.12 4.02 3.80
CA SER A 183 12.04 4.36 5.20
C SER A 183 10.88 5.33 5.49
N TRP A 184 10.41 5.33 6.73
CA TRP A 184 9.44 6.31 7.20
C TRP A 184 9.97 7.74 7.05
N GLU A 185 11.26 7.93 7.33
CA GLU A 185 11.92 9.22 7.22
C GLU A 185 11.89 9.74 5.78
N ASN A 186 12.23 8.88 4.81
CA ASN A 186 12.15 9.25 3.39
C ASN A 186 10.72 9.58 2.94
N MET A 187 9.72 8.87 3.46
CA MET A 187 8.32 9.18 3.15
C MET A 187 7.90 10.55 3.70
N CYS A 188 8.45 10.94 4.87
CA CYS A 188 8.16 12.22 5.52
C CYS A 188 9.12 13.34 5.13
N ALA A 189 10.29 13.00 4.55
CA ALA A 189 11.30 13.99 4.20
C ALA A 189 10.79 14.88 3.06
N VAL A 190 10.75 16.16 3.38
CA VAL A 190 10.74 17.19 2.36
C VAL A 190 12.21 17.36 1.97
N GLU A 191 12.59 17.00 0.75
CA GLU A 191 13.95 17.28 0.27
C GLU A 191 14.24 18.76 0.47
N ALA A 192 15.39 19.08 1.08
CA ALA A 192 15.78 20.43 1.49
C ALA A 192 15.76 21.49 0.36
N ASN A 193 15.63 21.08 -0.89
CA ASN A 193 15.60 21.94 -2.07
C ASN A 193 14.41 21.71 -3.01
N LYS A 194 13.49 20.82 -2.66
CA LYS A 194 12.26 20.59 -3.43
C LYS A 194 11.12 20.51 -2.44
N GLU A 195 10.37 21.60 -2.34
CA GLU A 195 9.05 21.55 -1.72
C GLU A 195 8.25 20.46 -2.46
N ARG A 196 8.01 19.33 -1.79
CA ARG A 196 7.01 18.39 -2.28
C ARG A 196 5.68 19.11 -2.11
N ASP A 197 5.08 19.47 -3.23
CA ASP A 197 3.70 19.91 -3.20
C ASP A 197 2.86 18.82 -2.52
N PRO A 198 1.94 19.21 -1.64
CA PRO A 198 1.01 18.24 -1.05
C PRO A 198 0.29 17.51 -2.19
N VAL A 199 0.16 16.19 -2.06
CA VAL A 199 -0.50 15.34 -3.06
C VAL A 199 -1.92 15.84 -3.33
N GLN A 200 -2.58 16.36 -2.31
CA GLN A 200 -3.89 16.96 -2.39
C GLN A 200 -4.10 17.95 -1.24
N GLU A 201 -4.65 19.11 -1.53
CA GLU A 201 -5.10 20.07 -0.53
C GLU A 201 -6.59 19.90 -0.31
N PHE A 202 -6.99 19.88 0.97
CA PHE A 202 -8.38 19.86 1.39
C PHE A 202 -8.70 21.14 2.15
N TYR A 203 -9.94 21.61 2.04
CA TYR A 203 -10.42 22.79 2.74
C TYR A 203 -11.34 22.35 3.89
N TYR A 204 -11.09 22.84 5.08
CA TYR A 204 -11.99 22.59 6.21
C TYR A 204 -13.18 23.56 6.13
N MET A 205 -14.36 23.02 5.89
CA MET A 205 -15.61 23.75 5.77
C MET A 205 -16.67 23.14 6.69
N PRO A 206 -16.80 23.64 7.93
CA PRO A 206 -17.89 23.22 8.81
C PRO A 206 -19.24 23.64 8.23
N GLN A 207 -20.27 22.80 8.41
CA GLN A 207 -21.60 22.84 7.78
C GLN A 207 -22.36 24.20 7.78
N ASN A 208 -21.88 25.20 8.49
CA ASN A 208 -22.57 26.48 8.65
C ASN A 208 -21.98 27.63 7.81
N ILE A 209 -21.05 27.34 6.92
CA ILE A 209 -20.42 28.36 6.06
C ILE A 209 -20.94 28.18 4.64
N THR A 210 -21.84 29.08 4.23
CA THR A 210 -22.24 29.23 2.83
C THR A 210 -21.21 30.11 2.14
N ASP A 211 -20.37 29.52 1.32
CA ASP A 211 -19.36 30.26 0.56
C ASP A 211 -19.87 30.69 -0.80
N GLU A 212 -19.70 31.94 -1.14
CA GLU A 212 -20.20 32.52 -2.39
C GLU A 212 -19.24 32.33 -3.58
N SER A 213 -17.95 32.19 -3.35
CA SER A 213 -16.97 31.79 -4.39
C SER A 213 -15.61 31.47 -3.74
N VAL A 214 -14.99 30.39 -4.16
CA VAL A 214 -13.65 29.99 -3.72
C VAL A 214 -12.69 30.22 -4.86
N THR A 215 -11.62 30.96 -4.55
CA THR A 215 -10.51 31.17 -5.51
C THR A 215 -9.31 30.35 -5.11
N ASP A 216 -8.55 29.86 -6.09
CA ASP A 216 -7.28 29.18 -5.87
C ASP A 216 -6.18 30.19 -5.37
N LYS A 217 -5.01 29.66 -5.01
CA LYS A 217 -3.85 30.51 -4.62
C LYS A 217 -3.40 31.49 -5.70
N LYS A 218 -3.89 31.34 -6.94
CA LYS A 218 -3.60 32.20 -8.09
C LYS A 218 -4.74 33.19 -8.39
N GLY A 219 -5.82 33.16 -7.61
CA GLY A 219 -6.97 34.04 -7.77
C GLY A 219 -7.98 33.61 -8.83
N ASN A 220 -7.90 32.37 -9.32
CA ASN A 220 -8.90 31.84 -10.27
C ASN A 220 -10.08 31.23 -9.50
N GLU A 221 -11.30 31.43 -9.99
CA GLU A 221 -12.49 30.79 -9.44
C GLU A 221 -12.42 29.26 -9.61
N ILE A 222 -12.63 28.53 -8.52
CA ILE A 222 -12.70 27.07 -8.52
C ILE A 222 -14.17 26.68 -8.75
N PRO A 223 -14.48 25.81 -9.73
CA PRO A 223 -15.84 25.27 -9.88
C PRO A 223 -16.32 24.64 -8.58
N LYS A 224 -17.57 24.94 -8.23
CA LYS A 224 -18.19 24.50 -6.96
C LYS A 224 -18.08 22.99 -6.76
N GLU A 225 -18.25 22.21 -7.82
CA GLU A 225 -18.17 20.76 -7.78
C GLU A 225 -16.78 20.26 -7.39
N ILE A 226 -15.71 20.94 -7.83
CA ILE A 226 -14.33 20.62 -7.47
C ILE A 226 -14.04 21.04 -6.04
N HIS A 227 -14.58 22.18 -5.63
CA HIS A 227 -14.45 22.66 -4.27
C HIS A 227 -15.15 21.72 -3.28
N ASP A 228 -16.38 21.28 -3.56
CA ASP A 228 -17.14 20.35 -2.73
C ASP A 228 -16.42 18.99 -2.59
N LEU A 229 -15.75 18.51 -3.64
CA LEU A 229 -14.93 17.30 -3.59
C LEU A 229 -13.68 17.44 -2.71
N LYS A 230 -13.23 18.66 -2.47
CA LYS A 230 -12.06 18.96 -1.63
C LYS A 230 -12.44 19.49 -0.24
N SER A 231 -13.70 19.63 0.04
CA SER A 231 -14.16 20.11 1.34
C SER A 231 -14.22 18.96 2.36
N VAL A 232 -13.77 19.24 3.58
CA VAL A 232 -13.87 18.37 4.74
C VAL A 232 -14.80 19.02 5.74
N GLU A 233 -15.96 18.43 5.98
CA GLU A 233 -16.96 18.94 6.91
C GLU A 233 -16.60 18.67 8.36
N GLU A 234 -16.03 17.48 8.64
CA GLU A 234 -15.61 17.07 9.97
C GLU A 234 -14.32 16.24 9.88
N TYR A 235 -13.42 16.43 10.82
CA TYR A 235 -12.27 15.57 11.03
C TYR A 235 -12.09 15.24 12.51
N LYS A 236 -11.59 14.05 12.79
CA LYS A 236 -11.32 13.59 14.14
C LYS A 236 -9.99 12.86 14.21
N PHE A 237 -9.18 13.23 15.17
CA PHE A 237 -8.00 12.43 15.51
C PHE A 237 -8.43 11.21 16.33
N VAL A 238 -8.14 10.02 15.83
CA VAL A 238 -8.55 8.74 16.46
C VAL A 238 -7.70 8.41 17.68
N ASN A 239 -6.43 8.83 17.67
CA ASN A 239 -5.46 8.53 18.73
C ASN A 239 -5.21 9.73 19.63
N THR A 240 -4.85 9.45 20.87
CA THR A 240 -4.38 10.46 21.82
C THR A 240 -3.13 11.15 21.25
N PHE A 241 -3.13 12.47 21.28
CA PHE A 241 -2.04 13.29 20.68
C PHE A 241 -0.70 13.11 21.41
N HIS A 242 -0.74 12.86 22.69
CA HIS A 242 0.42 12.61 23.54
C HIS A 242 0.12 11.52 24.56
N ASP A 243 0.80 10.39 24.44
CA ASP A 243 0.86 9.37 25.47
C ASP A 243 2.31 9.19 25.93
N THR A 244 2.70 10.02 26.90
CA THR A 244 4.07 10.01 27.45
C THR A 244 4.37 8.72 28.20
N ALA A 245 3.36 8.07 28.79
CA ALA A 245 3.55 6.80 29.49
C ALA A 245 3.85 5.66 28.51
N ALA A 246 3.09 5.54 27.43
CA ALA A 246 3.37 4.58 26.39
C ALA A 246 4.71 4.87 25.69
N ALA A 247 5.03 6.13 25.41
CA ALA A 247 6.30 6.53 24.83
C ALA A 247 7.50 6.17 25.72
N GLN A 248 7.39 6.37 27.06
CA GLN A 248 8.41 5.93 28.00
C GLN A 248 8.57 4.41 28.01
N ALA A 249 7.46 3.67 28.05
CA ALA A 249 7.49 2.21 28.02
C ALA A 249 8.13 1.64 26.75
N LEU A 250 7.98 2.35 25.62
CA LEU A 250 8.60 1.99 24.33
C LEU A 250 10.05 2.47 24.18
N GLY A 251 10.60 3.21 25.18
CA GLY A 251 11.96 3.69 25.14
C GLY A 251 12.20 4.91 24.24
N THR A 252 11.16 5.69 23.92
CA THR A 252 11.25 6.84 23.02
C THR A 252 12.18 7.94 23.55
N TYR A 253 12.23 8.13 24.87
CA TYR A 253 13.04 9.17 25.52
C TYR A 253 14.42 8.71 25.96
N GLY A 254 14.62 7.42 26.05
CA GLY A 254 15.90 6.82 26.39
C GLY A 254 15.76 5.33 26.66
N HIS A 255 16.72 4.57 26.20
CA HIS A 255 16.78 3.12 26.48
C HIS A 255 18.24 2.68 26.56
N ARG A 256 18.46 1.62 27.30
CA ARG A 256 19.78 1.00 27.44
C ARG A 256 19.73 -0.40 26.89
N VAL A 257 20.59 -0.70 25.92
CA VAL A 257 20.79 -2.04 25.39
C VAL A 257 22.02 -2.67 25.99
N ILE A 258 21.85 -3.81 26.65
CA ILE A 258 22.96 -4.61 27.16
C ILE A 258 23.06 -5.87 26.31
N SER A 259 24.14 -6.00 25.56
CA SER A 259 24.44 -7.19 24.76
C SER A 259 25.49 -8.04 25.45
N HIS A 260 25.22 -9.35 25.60
CA HIS A 260 26.14 -10.31 26.16
C HIS A 260 26.71 -11.21 25.07
N ASN A 261 28.04 -11.33 25.05
CA ASN A 261 28.76 -12.32 24.26
C ASN A 261 29.14 -13.51 25.17
N LEU A 262 28.38 -14.57 25.11
CA LEU A 262 28.59 -15.76 25.94
C LEU A 262 29.92 -16.48 25.63
N PHE A 263 30.41 -16.39 24.41
CA PHE A 263 31.67 -17.03 24.01
C PHE A 263 32.89 -16.25 24.50
N ALA A 264 32.83 -14.93 24.37
CA ALA A 264 33.92 -14.06 24.86
C ALA A 264 33.78 -13.74 26.36
N LYS A 265 32.67 -14.12 27.00
CA LYS A 265 32.34 -13.78 28.41
C LYS A 265 32.40 -12.27 28.67
N ASP A 266 31.96 -11.49 27.72
CA ASP A 266 31.99 -10.05 27.74
C ASP A 266 30.58 -9.46 27.56
N PHE A 267 30.36 -8.22 28.00
CA PHE A 267 29.14 -7.50 27.77
C PHE A 267 29.41 -6.07 27.34
N LYS A 268 28.53 -5.56 26.51
CA LYS A 268 28.54 -4.17 26.04
C LYS A 268 27.24 -3.49 26.42
N SER A 269 27.32 -2.33 27.06
CA SER A 269 26.17 -1.46 27.31
C SER A 269 26.22 -0.28 26.33
N THR A 270 25.09 0.00 25.72
CA THR A 270 24.92 1.15 24.83
C THR A 270 23.64 1.88 25.26
N ASP A 271 23.75 3.17 25.54
CA ASP A 271 22.63 4.05 25.90
C ASP A 271 22.15 4.81 24.71
#